data_431162edd718d327d559740b3119b383
#
_entry.id   431162edd718d327d559740b3119b383
#
_cell.length_a   1.000
_cell.length_b   1.000
_cell.length_c   1.000
_cell.angle_alpha   90.00
_cell.angle_beta   90.00
_cell.angle_gamma   90.00
#
_symmetry.space_group_name_H-M   'P 1'
#
loop_
_entity.id
_entity.type
_entity.pdbx_description
1 polymer ?
#
loop_
_entity_poly.entity_id
_entity_poly.type
_entity_poly.pdbx_seq_one_letter_code
_entity_poly.pdbx_strand_id
1 'polypeptide(L)'
;MDFKYNLEFTDDCKNEILEIYEYISQNLASTEATKKLMKKIKTSIMHLSEEPYLYMRIDTSNNSHNNFRRIVVNNYVILYLVSEANHTVYISHMYYGKRDYM
;
A
#
# COMPACT_ATOMS: atom_id res chain seq x y z
N MET A 1 -9.49 -19.49 15.64
CA MET A 1 -8.61 -18.52 16.28
C MET A 1 -8.09 -17.53 15.27
N ASP A 2 -8.11 -16.29 15.65
CA ASP A 2 -7.84 -15.22 14.70
C ASP A 2 -6.44 -14.67 14.90
N PHE A 3 -5.56 -14.93 13.93
CA PHE A 3 -4.18 -14.47 14.00
C PHE A 3 -3.92 -13.34 13.04
N LYS A 4 -4.91 -12.50 12.85
CA LYS A 4 -4.75 -11.37 11.93
C LYS A 4 -3.75 -10.37 12.45
N TYR A 5 -2.96 -9.87 11.55
CA TYR A 5 -2.03 -8.78 11.85
C TYR A 5 -2.79 -7.47 11.94
N ASN A 6 -2.32 -6.60 12.82
CA ASN A 6 -2.83 -5.24 12.84
C ASN A 6 -2.32 -4.49 11.61
N LEU A 7 -3.10 -3.52 11.15
CA LEU A 7 -2.71 -2.67 10.03
C LEU A 7 -2.53 -1.26 10.56
N GLU A 8 -1.39 -0.66 10.26
CA GLU A 8 -1.12 0.73 10.61
C GLU A 8 -0.58 1.48 9.42
N PHE A 9 -1.04 2.71 9.27
CA PHE A 9 -0.59 3.58 8.21
C PHE A 9 0.33 4.63 8.79
N THR A 10 1.47 4.82 8.16
CA THR A 10 2.36 5.91 8.57
C THR A 10 1.72 7.25 8.22
N ASP A 11 2.18 8.31 8.87
CA ASP A 11 1.65 9.64 8.55
C ASP A 11 1.93 10.02 7.11
N ASP A 12 3.11 9.67 6.60
CA ASP A 12 3.44 9.91 5.20
C ASP A 12 2.45 9.22 4.28
N CYS A 13 2.13 7.98 4.59
CA CYS A 13 1.20 7.21 3.77
C CYS A 13 -0.20 7.81 3.80
N LYS A 14 -0.64 8.25 4.98
CA LYS A 14 -1.96 8.89 5.09
C LYS A 14 -2.05 10.12 4.21
N ASN A 15 -1.01 10.93 4.21
CA ASN A 15 -0.98 12.12 3.36
C ASN A 15 -0.95 11.75 1.89
N GLU A 16 -0.18 10.74 1.56
CA GLU A 16 -0.09 10.28 0.16
C GLU A 16 -1.43 9.76 -0.34
N ILE A 17 -2.15 9.03 0.51
CA ILE A 17 -3.47 8.52 0.14
C ILE A 17 -4.42 9.67 -0.15
N LEU A 18 -4.40 10.70 0.69
CA LEU A 18 -5.26 11.87 0.49
C LEU A 18 -4.92 12.57 -0.82
N GLU A 19 -3.64 12.75 -1.10
CA GLU A 19 -3.22 13.39 -2.35
C GLU A 19 -3.66 12.57 -3.56
N ILE A 20 -3.50 11.26 -3.47
CA ILE A 20 -3.91 10.38 -4.56
C ILE A 20 -5.42 10.44 -4.77
N TYR A 21 -6.16 10.43 -3.68
CA TYR A 21 -7.61 10.50 -3.76
C TYR A 21 -8.06 11.80 -4.43
N GLU A 22 -7.46 12.92 -4.06
CA GLU A 22 -7.79 14.20 -4.66
C GLU A 22 -7.45 14.23 -6.14
N TYR A 23 -6.28 13.70 -6.48
CA TYR A 23 -5.85 13.66 -7.88
C TYR A 23 -6.82 12.82 -8.72
N ILE A 24 -7.17 11.64 -8.23
CA ILE A 24 -8.07 10.75 -8.95
C ILE A 24 -9.45 11.39 -9.09
N SER A 25 -9.94 11.99 -8.02
CA SER A 25 -11.27 12.62 -8.04
C SER A 25 -11.36 13.72 -9.06
N GLN A 26 -10.27 14.47 -9.24
CA GLN A 26 -10.25 15.58 -10.18
C GLN A 26 -10.05 15.13 -11.62
N ASN A 27 -9.36 14.01 -11.80
CA ASN A 27 -8.96 13.58 -13.14
C ASN A 27 -9.85 12.52 -13.75
N LEU A 28 -10.61 11.80 -12.94
CA LEU A 28 -11.60 10.87 -13.46
C LEU A 28 -12.93 11.58 -13.57
N ALA A 29 -13.55 11.45 -14.71
CA ALA A 29 -14.84 12.09 -14.95
C ALA A 29 -15.96 11.44 -14.15
N SER A 30 -15.68 10.30 -13.53
CA SER A 30 -16.70 9.49 -12.90
C SER A 30 -16.41 9.26 -11.43
N THR A 31 -17.35 9.64 -10.58
CA THR A 31 -17.30 9.33 -9.16
C THR A 31 -17.29 7.82 -8.94
N GLU A 32 -18.01 7.10 -9.80
CA GLU A 32 -18.04 5.64 -9.73
C GLU A 32 -16.67 5.04 -9.93
N ALA A 33 -15.91 5.52 -10.92
CA ALA A 33 -14.59 5.01 -11.20
C ALA A 33 -13.64 5.28 -10.02
N THR A 34 -13.76 6.46 -9.43
CA THR A 34 -12.96 6.81 -8.27
C THR A 34 -13.25 5.86 -7.10
N LYS A 35 -14.52 5.63 -6.84
CA LYS A 35 -14.91 4.72 -5.75
C LYS A 35 -14.43 3.30 -5.98
N LYS A 36 -14.52 2.83 -7.22
CA LYS A 36 -14.06 1.48 -7.55
C LYS A 36 -12.57 1.32 -7.30
N LEU A 37 -11.80 2.30 -7.72
CA LEU A 37 -10.36 2.23 -7.54
C LEU A 37 -9.98 2.28 -6.06
N MET A 38 -10.59 3.19 -5.31
CA MET A 38 -10.28 3.30 -3.89
C MET A 38 -10.70 2.04 -3.14
N LYS A 39 -11.81 1.43 -3.54
CA LYS A 39 -12.24 0.19 -2.91
C LYS A 39 -11.25 -0.94 -3.20
N LYS A 40 -10.73 -0.99 -4.41
CA LYS A 40 -9.77 -2.00 -4.81
C LYS A 40 -8.49 -1.88 -3.99
N ILE A 41 -8.03 -0.65 -3.82
CA ILE A 41 -6.85 -0.38 -3.02
C ILE A 41 -7.09 -0.79 -1.57
N LYS A 42 -8.22 -0.40 -1.03
CA LYS A 42 -8.56 -0.74 0.35
C LYS A 42 -8.62 -2.24 0.57
N THR A 43 -9.28 -2.96 -0.35
CA THR A 43 -9.41 -4.41 -0.24
C THR A 43 -8.04 -5.08 -0.26
N SER A 44 -7.15 -4.62 -1.13
CA SER A 44 -5.81 -5.18 -1.21
C SER A 44 -5.04 -4.98 0.09
N ILE A 45 -5.16 -3.79 0.67
CA ILE A 45 -4.46 -3.50 1.93
C ILE A 45 -5.04 -4.34 3.07
N MET A 46 -6.37 -4.42 3.14
CA MET A 46 -6.99 -5.18 4.22
C MET A 46 -6.66 -6.66 4.17
N HIS A 47 -6.39 -7.17 2.99
CA HIS A 47 -6.00 -8.56 2.85
C HIS A 47 -4.67 -8.85 3.52
N LEU A 48 -3.86 -7.83 3.72
CA LEU A 48 -2.55 -7.99 4.35
C LEU A 48 -2.65 -8.41 5.81
N SER A 49 -3.79 -8.16 6.45
CA SER A 49 -3.96 -8.60 7.84
C SER A 49 -3.98 -10.11 7.94
N GLU A 50 -4.37 -10.79 6.88
CA GLU A 50 -4.44 -12.25 6.85
C GLU A 50 -3.26 -12.87 6.13
N GLU A 51 -2.76 -12.20 5.10
CA GLU A 51 -1.72 -12.74 4.25
C GLU A 51 -0.60 -11.72 4.03
N PRO A 52 0.10 -11.34 5.09
CA PRO A 52 1.10 -10.24 4.94
C PRO A 52 2.30 -10.63 4.10
N TYR A 53 2.55 -11.92 3.92
CA TYR A 53 3.71 -12.37 3.16
C TYR A 53 3.37 -12.82 1.75
N LEU A 54 2.14 -12.58 1.32
CA LEU A 54 1.70 -12.99 -0.01
C LEU A 54 2.47 -12.30 -1.12
N TYR A 55 2.86 -11.05 -0.92
CA TYR A 55 3.50 -10.25 -1.95
C TYR A 55 5.01 -10.25 -1.77
N MET A 56 5.71 -10.08 -2.87
CA MET A 56 7.16 -10.20 -2.87
C MET A 56 7.85 -9.01 -2.23
N ARG A 57 8.99 -9.29 -1.61
CA ARG A 57 9.85 -8.23 -1.12
C ARG A 57 10.46 -7.50 -2.31
N ILE A 58 10.71 -6.22 -2.09
CA ILE A 58 11.47 -5.45 -3.07
C ILE A 58 12.93 -5.83 -2.89
N ASP A 59 13.52 -6.31 -3.96
CA ASP A 59 14.93 -6.69 -3.92
C ASP A 59 15.77 -5.49 -4.32
N THR A 60 16.35 -4.84 -3.33
CA THR A 60 17.30 -3.78 -3.59
C THR A 60 18.65 -4.31 -3.17
N SER A 61 19.42 -4.75 -4.14
CA SER A 61 20.63 -5.50 -3.89
C SER A 61 21.65 -4.77 -3.03
N ASN A 62 21.54 -3.46 -2.93
CA ASN A 62 22.49 -2.65 -2.19
C ASN A 62 21.98 -2.19 -0.83
N ASN A 63 20.83 -2.65 -0.43
CA ASN A 63 20.25 -2.18 0.81
C ASN A 63 19.70 -3.33 1.61
N SER A 64 20.52 -3.83 2.51
CA SER A 64 20.14 -4.97 3.34
C SER A 64 19.10 -4.63 4.40
N HIS A 65 18.83 -3.36 4.61
CA HIS A 65 17.84 -2.94 5.59
C HIS A 65 16.44 -2.89 5.05
N ASN A 66 16.31 -3.10 3.75
CA ASN A 66 15.04 -2.88 3.11
C ASN A 66 14.22 -4.16 3.07
N ASN A 67 13.29 -4.27 4.00
CA ASN A 67 12.37 -5.40 4.06
C ASN A 67 11.00 -5.05 3.54
N PHE A 68 10.91 -4.01 2.72
CA PHE A 68 9.63 -3.60 2.16
C PHE A 68 9.09 -4.62 1.19
N ARG A 69 7.79 -4.79 1.24
CA ARG A 69 7.05 -5.55 0.24
C ARG A 69 6.18 -4.59 -0.54
N ARG A 70 5.71 -5.02 -1.68
CA ARG A 70 5.04 -4.15 -2.62
C ARG A 70 3.78 -4.81 -3.17
N ILE A 71 2.68 -4.04 -3.17
CA ILE A 71 1.47 -4.39 -3.89
C ILE A 71 1.28 -3.39 -5.01
N VAL A 72 0.84 -3.86 -6.18
CA VAL A 72 0.51 -2.97 -7.29
C VAL A 72 -0.97 -3.09 -7.59
N VAL A 73 -1.69 -1.97 -7.55
CA VAL A 73 -3.09 -1.90 -7.89
C VAL A 73 -3.29 -0.80 -8.91
N ASN A 74 -3.64 -1.15 -10.15
CA ASN A 74 -3.91 -0.18 -11.21
C ASN A 74 -2.80 0.86 -11.35
N ASN A 75 -1.55 0.43 -11.36
CA ASN A 75 -0.37 1.30 -11.44
C ASN A 75 -0.06 2.09 -10.18
N TYR A 76 -0.81 1.90 -9.11
CA TYR A 76 -0.44 2.46 -7.81
C TYR A 76 0.35 1.43 -7.05
N VAL A 77 1.43 1.87 -6.44
CA VAL A 77 2.33 1.00 -5.69
C VAL A 77 2.16 1.30 -4.22
N ILE A 78 1.98 0.24 -3.44
CA ILE A 78 1.81 0.35 -2.00
C ILE A 78 2.98 -0.38 -1.37
N LEU A 79 3.76 0.32 -0.57
CA LEU A 79 4.91 -0.25 0.12
C LEU A 79 4.54 -0.50 1.57
N TYR A 80 4.91 -1.68 2.07
CA TYR A 80 4.59 -2.02 3.44
C TYR A 80 5.69 -2.87 4.06
N LEU A 81 5.70 -2.88 5.38
CA LEU A 81 6.62 -3.69 6.19
C LEU A 81 5.81 -4.55 7.14
N VAL A 82 6.31 -5.76 7.37
CA VAL A 82 5.69 -6.64 8.34
C VAL A 82 6.58 -6.70 9.58
N SER A 83 6.00 -6.44 10.74
CA SER A 83 6.71 -6.57 12.01
C SER A 83 6.14 -7.74 12.78
N GLU A 84 6.92 -8.79 12.90
CA GLU A 84 6.50 -9.94 13.70
C GLU A 84 6.49 -9.60 15.18
N ALA A 85 7.44 -8.78 15.60
CA ALA A 85 7.51 -8.39 17.01
C ALA A 85 6.26 -7.69 17.47
N ASN A 86 5.67 -6.87 16.62
CA ASN A 86 4.46 -6.13 16.94
C ASN A 86 3.20 -6.74 16.35
N HIS A 87 3.36 -7.79 15.57
CA HIS A 87 2.26 -8.44 14.87
C HIS A 87 1.46 -7.40 14.07
N THR A 88 2.18 -6.55 13.35
CA THR A 88 1.59 -5.40 12.66
C THR A 88 2.19 -5.27 11.28
N VAL A 89 1.33 -4.88 10.33
CA VAL A 89 1.74 -4.50 8.99
C VAL A 89 1.71 -2.98 8.93
N TYR A 90 2.85 -2.37 8.63
CA TYR A 90 2.95 -0.92 8.50
C TYR A 90 2.89 -0.55 7.04
N ILE A 91 1.82 0.10 6.64
CA ILE A 91 1.66 0.59 5.28
C ILE A 91 2.39 1.93 5.22
N SER A 92 3.54 1.94 4.54
CA SER A 92 4.50 3.02 4.66
C SER A 92 4.36 4.09 3.59
N HIS A 93 4.06 3.69 2.36
CA HIS A 93 3.97 4.63 1.25
C HIS A 93 2.99 4.16 0.21
N MET A 94 2.41 5.11 -0.51
CA MET A 94 1.60 4.81 -1.68
C MET A 94 1.91 5.87 -2.73
N TYR A 95 2.15 5.43 -3.96
CA TYR A 95 2.47 6.36 -5.02
C TYR A 95 2.09 5.77 -6.38
N TYR A 96 2.03 6.65 -7.36
CA TYR A 96 1.73 6.22 -8.73
C TYR A 96 2.97 5.57 -9.32
N GLY A 97 2.83 4.33 -9.73
CA GLY A 97 3.97 3.51 -10.11
C GLY A 97 4.70 3.94 -11.36
N LYS A 98 4.11 4.85 -12.15
CA LYS A 98 4.80 5.36 -13.32
C LYS A 98 5.79 6.46 -12.99
N ARG A 99 5.77 6.95 -11.77
CA ARG A 99 6.82 7.85 -11.33
C ARG A 99 8.09 7.06 -11.14
N ASP A 100 9.19 7.72 -11.38
CA ASP A 100 10.49 7.10 -11.22
C ASP A 100 11.00 7.38 -9.83
N TYR A 101 10.98 6.36 -8.99
CA TYR A 101 11.43 6.48 -7.62
C TYR A 101 12.79 5.84 -7.38
N MET A 102 13.37 5.35 -8.41
CA MET A 102 14.62 4.65 -8.24
C MET A 102 15.82 5.57 -8.26
#